data_b1d5be01e353c4a794b7d08aa08e8cb5
#
_entry.id   b1d5be01e353c4a794b7d08aa08e8cb5
#
_cell.length_a   1.000
_cell.length_b   1.000
_cell.length_c   1.000
_cell.angle_alpha   90.00
_cell.angle_beta   90.00
_cell.angle_gamma   90.00
#
_symmetry.space_group_name_H-M   'P 1'
#
loop_
_entity.id
_entity.type
_entity.pdbx_description
1 polymer ?
#
loop_
_entity_poly.entity_id
_entity_poly.type
_entity_poly.pdbx_seq_one_letter_code
_entity_poly.pdbx_strand_id
1 'polypeptide(L)'
;LQFALETLDDGIDNLDFNTSETILLDRSEAQWEPDEKALDELWVKRIKNAVLAQRLNGKDDEAITDSLKRRYEGQLKRAYQARSEDAFQAYMNAFTGMWDPHTSYFSPRTSENFNINMSLSLEGIGAVLQADNEYTKVVRLVPGGPASKQGQLQPADRIVSVMQENEKPVNVIGWRLDEVVDLIRGPRNSVVTLEVVPASSTDETLTKSIAISRDEVKLEEQSASKDTIEFERNGQEYTVGVITIPTFYADFRAMQAGDPNYKSTTRDVRKLIAELQQDGVDGLVMDLRNNGGGALHEANDLVGLFIDTGPTVQIRNSSNEVQVLS
;
A
#
# COMPACT_ATOMS: atom_id res chain seq x y z
N LEU A 1 4.96 3.50 -26.06
CA LEU A 1 3.83 4.25 -25.47
C LEU A 1 3.56 5.56 -26.23
N GLN A 2 4.60 6.34 -26.59
CA GLN A 2 4.42 7.53 -27.42
C GLN A 2 3.77 7.17 -28.76
N PHE A 3 4.30 6.19 -29.48
CA PHE A 3 3.72 5.66 -30.71
C PHE A 3 2.24 5.23 -30.51
N ALA A 4 1.91 4.61 -29.38
CA ALA A 4 0.54 4.21 -29.10
C ALA A 4 -0.42 5.42 -28.93
N LEU A 5 0.06 6.51 -28.33
CA LEU A 5 -0.71 7.76 -28.22
C LEU A 5 -0.85 8.43 -29.57
N GLU A 6 0.20 8.53 -30.37
CA GLU A 6 0.17 9.05 -31.75
C GLU A 6 -0.83 8.26 -32.61
N THR A 7 -0.82 6.92 -32.52
CA THR A 7 -1.78 6.06 -33.25
C THR A 7 -3.24 6.34 -32.84
N LEU A 8 -3.49 6.64 -31.54
CA LEU A 8 -4.83 7.01 -31.08
C LEU A 8 -5.20 8.46 -31.47
N ASP A 9 -4.21 9.36 -31.58
CA ASP A 9 -4.42 10.74 -32.05
C ASP A 9 -4.76 10.78 -33.54
N ASP A 10 -4.17 9.90 -34.34
CA ASP A 10 -4.50 9.70 -35.76
C ASP A 10 -5.93 9.19 -35.97
N GLY A 11 -6.54 8.64 -34.94
CA GLY A 11 -7.91 8.15 -34.93
C GLY A 11 -8.04 6.64 -35.09
N ILE A 12 -8.88 6.04 -34.27
CA ILE A 12 -9.13 4.58 -34.30
C ILE A 12 -9.86 4.14 -35.57
N ASP A 13 -10.52 5.04 -36.29
CA ASP A 13 -11.14 4.77 -37.58
C ASP A 13 -10.14 4.49 -38.71
N ASN A 14 -8.90 4.93 -38.54
CA ASN A 14 -7.78 4.63 -39.47
C ASN A 14 -7.22 3.23 -39.29
N LEU A 15 -7.65 2.50 -38.24
CA LEU A 15 -7.22 1.13 -38.00
C LEU A 15 -8.07 0.14 -38.79
N ASP A 16 -7.43 -0.67 -39.65
CA ASP A 16 -8.13 -1.73 -40.38
C ASP A 16 -8.42 -2.93 -39.48
N PHE A 17 -9.69 -3.15 -39.19
CA PHE A 17 -10.19 -4.29 -38.40
C PHE A 17 -10.62 -5.49 -39.24
N ASN A 18 -10.62 -5.39 -40.58
CA ASN A 18 -11.01 -6.46 -41.52
C ASN A 18 -9.82 -7.33 -41.93
N THR A 19 -8.93 -7.60 -40.98
CA THR A 19 -7.71 -8.39 -41.20
C THR A 19 -7.81 -9.72 -40.44
N SER A 20 -7.03 -10.72 -40.89
CA SER A 20 -6.87 -12.01 -40.20
C SER A 20 -5.71 -12.01 -39.20
N GLU A 21 -5.30 -10.82 -38.72
CA GLU A 21 -4.22 -10.68 -37.75
C GLU A 21 -4.54 -11.37 -36.42
N THR A 22 -3.53 -11.91 -35.80
CA THR A 22 -3.62 -12.50 -34.47
C THR A 22 -2.67 -11.81 -33.52
N ILE A 23 -3.00 -11.82 -32.22
CA ILE A 23 -2.16 -11.34 -31.15
C ILE A 23 -2.01 -12.41 -30.08
N LEU A 24 -0.76 -12.61 -29.62
CA LEU A 24 -0.50 -13.45 -28.46
C LEU A 24 -0.86 -12.66 -27.20
N LEU A 25 -1.85 -13.13 -26.45
CA LEU A 25 -2.32 -12.46 -25.22
C LEU A 25 -1.40 -12.72 -24.04
N ASP A 26 -0.99 -13.98 -23.82
CA ASP A 26 0.02 -14.32 -22.84
C ASP A 26 1.39 -14.23 -23.48
N ARG A 27 2.17 -13.27 -23.01
CA ARG A 27 3.52 -12.99 -23.52
C ARG A 27 4.60 -13.21 -22.46
N SER A 28 4.30 -13.95 -21.40
CA SER A 28 5.26 -14.26 -20.32
C SER A 28 6.54 -14.92 -20.84
N GLU A 29 6.41 -15.80 -21.85
CA GLU A 29 7.51 -16.50 -22.48
C GLU A 29 7.90 -15.93 -23.87
N ALA A 30 7.30 -14.80 -24.28
CA ALA A 30 7.58 -14.22 -25.57
C ALA A 30 8.96 -13.55 -25.60
N GLN A 31 9.68 -13.72 -26.70
CA GLN A 31 10.93 -12.99 -26.93
C GLN A 31 10.66 -11.50 -27.18
N TRP A 32 11.67 -10.67 -26.93
CA TRP A 32 11.64 -9.26 -27.27
C TRP A 32 11.54 -9.09 -28.80
N GLU A 33 10.82 -8.05 -29.24
CA GLU A 33 10.75 -7.72 -30.64
C GLU A 33 12.16 -7.34 -31.16
N PRO A 34 12.52 -7.77 -32.40
CA PRO A 34 13.90 -7.62 -32.92
C PRO A 34 14.27 -6.16 -33.21
N ASP A 35 13.32 -5.32 -33.51
CA ASP A 35 13.53 -3.91 -33.86
C ASP A 35 12.28 -3.05 -33.51
N GLU A 36 12.43 -1.74 -33.67
CA GLU A 36 11.39 -0.76 -33.40
C GLU A 36 10.16 -0.93 -34.29
N LYS A 37 10.37 -1.28 -35.56
CA LYS A 37 9.26 -1.51 -36.50
C LYS A 37 8.39 -2.69 -36.07
N ALA A 38 8.99 -3.80 -35.68
CA ALA A 38 8.26 -4.96 -35.18
C ALA A 38 7.53 -4.64 -33.87
N LEU A 39 8.13 -3.81 -33.03
CA LEU A 39 7.51 -3.32 -31.81
C LEU A 39 6.29 -2.43 -32.12
N ASP A 40 6.38 -1.54 -33.09
CA ASP A 40 5.27 -0.67 -33.51
C ASP A 40 4.11 -1.51 -34.12
N GLU A 41 4.43 -2.50 -34.95
CA GLU A 41 3.43 -3.44 -35.46
C GLU A 41 2.71 -4.20 -34.33
N LEU A 42 3.44 -4.61 -33.30
CA LEU A 42 2.85 -5.21 -32.11
C LEU A 42 1.96 -4.21 -31.35
N TRP A 43 2.36 -2.93 -31.22
CA TRP A 43 1.54 -1.90 -30.58
C TRP A 43 0.24 -1.67 -31.33
N VAL A 44 0.27 -1.60 -32.68
CA VAL A 44 -0.96 -1.50 -33.50
C VAL A 44 -1.90 -2.65 -33.19
N LYS A 45 -1.41 -3.89 -33.15
CA LYS A 45 -2.23 -5.08 -32.81
C LYS A 45 -2.81 -5.00 -31.40
N ARG A 46 -2.02 -4.51 -30.41
CA ARG A 46 -2.51 -4.32 -29.04
C ARG A 46 -3.59 -3.26 -28.94
N ILE A 47 -3.46 -2.16 -29.67
CA ILE A 47 -4.48 -1.10 -29.72
C ILE A 47 -5.75 -1.66 -30.39
N LYS A 48 -5.65 -2.31 -31.54
CA LYS A 48 -6.78 -2.96 -32.21
C LYS A 48 -7.51 -3.93 -31.27
N ASN A 49 -6.79 -4.79 -30.58
CA ASN A 49 -7.39 -5.72 -29.61
C ASN A 49 -8.10 -4.99 -28.45
N ALA A 50 -7.52 -3.91 -27.93
CA ALA A 50 -8.10 -3.13 -26.86
C ALA A 50 -9.37 -2.37 -27.31
N VAL A 51 -9.37 -1.84 -28.54
CA VAL A 51 -10.53 -1.20 -29.17
C VAL A 51 -11.66 -2.23 -29.39
N LEU A 52 -11.35 -3.38 -29.99
CA LEU A 52 -12.33 -4.44 -30.23
C LEU A 52 -12.96 -4.93 -28.94
N ALA A 53 -12.17 -5.16 -27.90
CA ALA A 53 -12.68 -5.58 -26.59
C ALA A 53 -13.68 -4.57 -26.00
N GLN A 54 -13.44 -3.26 -26.17
CA GLN A 54 -14.34 -2.24 -25.65
C GLN A 54 -15.58 -2.02 -26.55
N ARG A 55 -15.43 -2.14 -27.88
CA ARG A 55 -16.58 -2.16 -28.82
C ARG A 55 -17.53 -3.33 -28.54
N LEU A 56 -16.99 -4.53 -28.28
CA LEU A 56 -17.78 -5.71 -27.89
C LEU A 56 -18.53 -5.50 -26.56
N ASN A 57 -18.03 -4.65 -25.69
CA ASN A 57 -18.69 -4.24 -24.45
C ASN A 57 -19.65 -3.05 -24.64
N GLY A 58 -19.93 -2.63 -25.87
CA GLY A 58 -20.93 -1.63 -26.22
C GLY A 58 -20.52 -0.17 -26.03
N LYS A 59 -19.21 0.11 -25.90
CA LYS A 59 -18.72 1.51 -25.83
C LYS A 59 -18.62 2.12 -27.23
N ASP A 60 -18.89 3.42 -27.33
CA ASP A 60 -18.63 4.20 -28.52
C ASP A 60 -17.14 4.55 -28.71
N ASP A 61 -16.76 4.93 -29.90
CA ASP A 61 -15.37 5.12 -30.28
C ASP A 61 -14.71 6.33 -29.59
N GLU A 62 -15.47 7.37 -29.26
CA GLU A 62 -14.98 8.53 -28.50
C GLU A 62 -14.61 8.12 -27.06
N ALA A 63 -15.51 7.42 -26.37
CA ALA A 63 -15.25 6.93 -25.02
C ALA A 63 -14.10 5.89 -24.98
N ILE A 64 -13.94 5.08 -26.04
CA ILE A 64 -12.83 4.14 -26.19
C ILE A 64 -11.52 4.89 -26.33
N THR A 65 -11.45 5.87 -27.23
CA THR A 65 -10.25 6.68 -27.47
C THR A 65 -9.81 7.40 -26.21
N ASP A 66 -10.73 8.06 -25.52
CA ASP A 66 -10.45 8.76 -24.27
C ASP A 66 -9.95 7.82 -23.17
N SER A 67 -10.57 6.64 -23.06
CA SER A 67 -10.17 5.64 -22.07
C SER A 67 -8.75 5.10 -22.33
N LEU A 68 -8.42 4.83 -23.59
CA LEU A 68 -7.10 4.32 -23.98
C LEU A 68 -6.02 5.39 -23.87
N LYS A 69 -6.31 6.64 -24.27
CA LYS A 69 -5.39 7.78 -24.11
C LYS A 69 -5.04 7.97 -22.63
N ARG A 70 -6.03 8.14 -21.77
CA ARG A 70 -5.79 8.26 -20.30
C ARG A 70 -4.96 7.11 -19.76
N ARG A 71 -5.20 5.88 -20.21
CA ARG A 71 -4.45 4.70 -19.79
C ARG A 71 -2.97 4.77 -20.21
N TYR A 72 -2.70 5.12 -21.48
CA TYR A 72 -1.34 5.15 -22.00
C TYR A 72 -0.57 6.39 -21.53
N GLU A 73 -1.22 7.54 -21.41
CA GLU A 73 -0.64 8.74 -20.76
C GLU A 73 -0.23 8.45 -19.31
N GLY A 74 -1.10 7.78 -18.55
CA GLY A 74 -0.78 7.38 -17.18
C GLY A 74 0.40 6.39 -17.11
N GLN A 75 0.54 5.49 -18.09
CA GLN A 75 1.69 4.58 -18.17
C GLN A 75 2.97 5.33 -18.54
N LEU A 76 2.89 6.25 -19.50
CA LEU A 76 4.01 7.07 -19.93
C LEU A 76 4.51 7.97 -18.79
N LYS A 77 3.60 8.64 -18.09
CA LYS A 77 3.92 9.43 -16.90
C LYS A 77 4.67 8.61 -15.85
N ARG A 78 4.19 7.40 -15.53
CA ARG A 78 4.88 6.51 -14.58
C ARG A 78 6.28 6.12 -15.06
N ALA A 79 6.44 5.86 -16.36
CA ALA A 79 7.76 5.53 -16.92
C ALA A 79 8.75 6.69 -16.77
N TYR A 80 8.33 7.93 -17.02
CA TYR A 80 9.17 9.12 -16.82
C TYR A 80 9.44 9.45 -15.35
N GLN A 81 8.60 9.01 -14.45
CA GLN A 81 8.78 9.19 -13.00
C GLN A 81 9.74 8.16 -12.38
N ALA A 82 10.16 7.13 -13.13
CA ALA A 82 11.13 6.14 -12.64
C ALA A 82 12.48 6.82 -12.37
N ARG A 83 13.09 6.48 -11.23
CA ARG A 83 14.37 7.03 -10.76
C ARG A 83 15.45 5.97 -10.75
N SER A 84 16.70 6.42 -10.65
CA SER A 84 17.86 5.52 -10.52
C SER A 84 17.77 4.62 -9.29
N GLU A 85 17.15 5.09 -8.19
CA GLU A 85 16.91 4.30 -6.98
C GLU A 85 15.94 3.15 -7.24
N ASP A 86 14.86 3.38 -8.02
CA ASP A 86 13.90 2.33 -8.40
C ASP A 86 14.60 1.24 -9.24
N ALA A 87 15.46 1.68 -10.20
CA ALA A 87 16.25 0.76 -11.00
C ALA A 87 17.27 -0.01 -10.16
N PHE A 88 17.93 0.65 -9.20
CA PHE A 88 18.88 0.02 -8.29
C PHE A 88 18.17 -1.01 -7.40
N GLN A 89 17.02 -0.68 -6.83
CA GLN A 89 16.24 -1.62 -6.04
C GLN A 89 15.80 -2.84 -6.86
N ALA A 90 15.35 -2.63 -8.11
CA ALA A 90 14.98 -3.72 -9.01
C ALA A 90 16.19 -4.63 -9.32
N TYR A 91 17.35 -4.04 -9.61
CA TYR A 91 18.60 -4.78 -9.85
C TYR A 91 19.02 -5.60 -8.62
N MET A 92 19.02 -4.98 -7.43
CA MET A 92 19.39 -5.66 -6.19
C MET A 92 18.42 -6.79 -5.84
N ASN A 93 17.12 -6.61 -6.10
CA ASN A 93 16.14 -7.68 -5.88
C ASN A 93 16.27 -8.83 -6.88
N ALA A 94 16.61 -8.53 -8.13
CA ALA A 94 16.96 -9.58 -9.10
C ALA A 94 18.21 -10.36 -8.67
N PHE A 95 19.24 -9.65 -8.16
CA PHE A 95 20.47 -10.28 -7.69
C PHE A 95 20.23 -11.15 -6.43
N THR A 96 19.55 -10.62 -5.42
CA THR A 96 19.27 -11.39 -4.18
C THR A 96 18.37 -12.58 -4.44
N GLY A 97 17.35 -12.43 -5.32
CA GLY A 97 16.44 -13.50 -5.72
C GLY A 97 17.11 -14.67 -6.45
N MET A 98 18.29 -14.47 -7.03
CA MET A 98 19.10 -15.56 -7.62
C MET A 98 19.69 -16.50 -6.55
N TRP A 99 19.89 -16.01 -5.34
CA TRP A 99 20.49 -16.77 -4.22
C TRP A 99 19.44 -17.38 -3.31
N ASP A 100 18.38 -16.61 -3.02
CA ASP A 100 17.30 -17.04 -2.14
C ASP A 100 15.99 -16.31 -2.55
N PRO A 101 14.90 -17.05 -2.85
CA PRO A 101 13.63 -16.47 -3.27
C PRO A 101 12.96 -15.62 -2.19
N HIS A 102 13.39 -15.71 -0.92
CA HIS A 102 12.84 -14.96 0.20
C HIS A 102 13.69 -13.75 0.60
N THR A 103 14.87 -13.57 -0.01
CA THR A 103 15.74 -12.44 0.29
C THR A 103 15.38 -11.25 -0.60
N SER A 104 15.16 -10.08 0.01
CA SER A 104 14.85 -8.84 -0.68
C SER A 104 15.70 -7.68 -0.18
N TYR A 105 16.11 -6.81 -1.11
CA TYR A 105 16.71 -5.53 -0.80
C TYR A 105 15.61 -4.47 -0.65
N PHE A 106 15.66 -3.73 0.42
CA PHE A 106 14.83 -2.56 0.63
C PHE A 106 15.64 -1.28 0.47
N SER A 107 15.18 -0.37 -0.40
CA SER A 107 15.68 1.00 -0.40
C SER A 107 15.39 1.67 0.95
N PRO A 108 16.06 2.79 1.30
CA PRO A 108 15.79 3.51 2.55
C PRO A 108 14.30 3.79 2.78
N ARG A 109 13.60 4.24 1.74
CA ARG A 109 12.15 4.50 1.77
C ARG A 109 11.34 3.23 1.99
N THR A 110 11.65 2.16 1.27
CA THR A 110 10.95 0.87 1.42
C THR A 110 11.17 0.32 2.83
N SER A 111 12.39 0.44 3.37
CA SER A 111 12.73 0.06 4.75
C SER A 111 11.95 0.87 5.78
N GLU A 112 11.81 2.19 5.57
CA GLU A 112 11.01 3.03 6.47
C GLU A 112 9.53 2.64 6.45
N ASN A 113 8.95 2.44 5.26
CA ASN A 113 7.56 1.98 5.14
C ASN A 113 7.35 0.60 5.78
N PHE A 114 8.33 -0.32 5.64
CA PHE A 114 8.31 -1.60 6.33
C PHE A 114 8.30 -1.42 7.86
N ASN A 115 9.16 -0.56 8.39
CA ASN A 115 9.20 -0.28 9.83
C ASN A 115 7.88 0.32 10.33
N ILE A 116 7.27 1.25 9.59
CA ILE A 116 5.96 1.83 9.91
C ILE A 116 4.88 0.75 9.98
N ASN A 117 4.85 -0.15 9.00
CA ASN A 117 3.88 -1.24 8.96
C ASN A 117 4.10 -2.25 10.10
N MET A 118 5.34 -2.44 10.52
CA MET A 118 5.67 -3.35 11.61
C MET A 118 5.47 -2.73 13.00
N SER A 119 5.77 -1.45 13.17
CA SER A 119 5.54 -0.73 14.44
C SER A 119 4.10 -0.28 14.64
N LEU A 120 3.28 -0.30 13.55
CA LEU A 120 1.95 0.30 13.49
C LEU A 120 1.93 1.76 13.98
N SER A 121 3.01 2.48 13.71
CA SER A 121 3.21 3.86 14.12
C SER A 121 4.04 4.63 13.10
N LEU A 122 3.71 5.89 12.91
CA LEU A 122 4.48 6.82 12.08
C LEU A 122 4.45 8.21 12.67
N GLU A 123 5.46 9.03 12.36
CA GLU A 123 5.46 10.46 12.66
C GLU A 123 4.94 11.26 11.45
N GLY A 124 3.88 12.02 11.65
CA GLY A 124 3.25 12.78 10.57
C GLY A 124 1.93 13.42 10.95
N ILE A 125 1.06 13.64 9.98
CA ILE A 125 -0.24 14.31 10.17
C ILE A 125 -1.43 13.34 10.34
N GLY A 126 -1.26 12.06 10.04
CA GLY A 126 -2.34 11.08 10.13
C GLY A 126 -3.38 11.22 9.01
N ALA A 127 -2.93 11.30 7.75
CA ALA A 127 -3.79 11.28 6.58
C ALA A 127 -3.42 10.11 5.67
N VAL A 128 -4.43 9.41 5.14
CA VAL A 128 -4.30 8.42 4.08
C VAL A 128 -4.46 9.15 2.75
N LEU A 129 -3.45 9.05 1.90
CA LEU A 129 -3.34 9.79 0.66
C LEU A 129 -3.36 8.84 -0.53
N GLN A 130 -3.86 9.33 -1.67
CA GLN A 130 -3.89 8.61 -2.94
C GLN A 130 -3.57 9.55 -4.09
N ALA A 131 -2.91 9.05 -5.13
CA ALA A 131 -2.75 9.78 -6.38
C ALA A 131 -4.11 9.84 -7.11
N ASP A 132 -4.53 11.05 -7.49
CA ASP A 132 -5.73 11.33 -8.26
C ASP A 132 -5.39 12.27 -9.42
N ASN A 133 -5.16 11.70 -10.61
CA ASN A 133 -4.60 12.38 -11.77
C ASN A 133 -3.23 13.04 -11.45
N GLU A 134 -3.18 14.36 -11.44
CA GLU A 134 -1.98 15.15 -11.10
C GLU A 134 -1.92 15.58 -9.63
N TYR A 135 -2.98 15.32 -8.86
CA TYR A 135 -3.08 15.72 -7.46
C TYR A 135 -2.81 14.57 -6.51
N THR A 136 -2.37 14.91 -5.32
CA THR A 136 -2.40 14.03 -4.15
C THR A 136 -3.67 14.34 -3.36
N LYS A 137 -4.60 13.37 -3.30
CA LYS A 137 -5.90 13.51 -2.65
C LYS A 137 -5.91 12.86 -1.27
N VAL A 138 -6.56 13.52 -0.32
CA VAL A 138 -6.86 12.95 1.00
C VAL A 138 -8.00 11.95 0.87
N VAL A 139 -7.76 10.69 1.16
CA VAL A 139 -8.80 9.63 1.14
C VAL A 139 -9.57 9.64 2.46
N ARG A 140 -8.85 9.60 3.56
CA ARG A 140 -9.41 9.66 4.92
C ARG A 140 -8.36 10.15 5.92
N LEU A 141 -8.80 10.55 7.08
CA LEU A 141 -7.92 10.89 8.20
C LEU A 141 -7.87 9.70 9.18
N VAL A 142 -6.70 9.48 9.76
CA VAL A 142 -6.52 8.48 10.82
C VAL A 142 -7.19 9.01 12.10
N PRO A 143 -8.11 8.26 12.71
CA PRO A 143 -8.75 8.68 13.97
C PRO A 143 -7.70 8.97 15.05
N GLY A 144 -7.87 10.08 15.75
CA GLY A 144 -6.93 10.51 16.79
C GLY A 144 -5.59 11.06 16.29
N GLY A 145 -5.35 11.08 14.98
CA GLY A 145 -4.17 11.72 14.38
C GLY A 145 -4.24 13.25 14.39
N PRO A 146 -3.11 13.94 14.17
CA PRO A 146 -3.03 15.41 14.22
C PRO A 146 -4.04 16.12 13.31
N ALA A 147 -4.13 15.72 12.04
CA ALA A 147 -5.07 16.32 11.09
C ALA A 147 -6.54 16.09 11.50
N SER A 148 -6.85 14.89 12.02
CA SER A 148 -8.19 14.58 12.53
C SER A 148 -8.56 15.41 13.75
N LYS A 149 -7.65 15.58 14.72
CA LYS A 149 -7.86 16.41 15.92
C LYS A 149 -8.03 17.88 15.57
N GLN A 150 -7.27 18.38 14.59
CA GLN A 150 -7.36 19.76 14.16
C GLN A 150 -8.64 20.06 13.37
N GLY A 151 -9.13 19.09 12.56
CA GLY A 151 -10.39 19.15 11.84
C GLY A 151 -10.45 20.09 10.62
N GLN A 152 -9.33 20.69 10.20
CA GLN A 152 -9.30 21.60 9.05
C GLN A 152 -9.10 20.91 7.71
N LEU A 153 -8.28 19.86 7.69
CA LEU A 153 -8.10 18.98 6.51
C LEU A 153 -9.30 18.04 6.42
N GLN A 154 -9.82 17.83 5.22
CA GLN A 154 -11.00 17.00 5.00
C GLN A 154 -10.73 15.89 3.97
N PRO A 155 -11.48 14.78 4.03
CA PRO A 155 -11.49 13.82 2.93
C PRO A 155 -11.86 14.49 1.60
N ALA A 156 -11.22 14.02 0.52
CA ALA A 156 -11.28 14.52 -0.84
C ALA A 156 -10.63 15.90 -1.08
N ASP A 157 -10.03 16.55 -0.09
CA ASP A 157 -9.15 17.69 -0.32
C ASP A 157 -7.95 17.27 -1.20
N ARG A 158 -7.55 18.14 -2.14
CA ARG A 158 -6.44 17.91 -3.08
C ARG A 158 -5.25 18.79 -2.71
N ILE A 159 -4.12 18.19 -2.41
CA ILE A 159 -2.89 18.88 -1.99
C ILE A 159 -2.19 19.44 -3.22
N VAL A 160 -1.92 20.73 -3.24
CA VAL A 160 -1.23 21.42 -4.32
C VAL A 160 0.18 21.90 -3.93
N SER A 161 0.41 22.17 -2.64
CA SER A 161 1.70 22.62 -2.14
C SER A 161 1.95 22.13 -0.73
N VAL A 162 3.22 21.88 -0.41
CA VAL A 162 3.71 21.50 0.93
C VAL A 162 4.83 22.45 1.33
N MET A 163 4.77 22.97 2.54
CA MET A 163 5.77 23.89 3.07
C MET A 163 6.23 23.42 4.45
N GLN A 164 7.55 23.33 4.62
CA GLN A 164 8.16 23.12 5.93
C GLN A 164 8.24 24.44 6.70
N GLU A 165 8.38 24.35 8.02
CA GLU A 165 8.57 25.53 8.85
C GLU A 165 9.81 26.31 8.39
N ASN A 166 9.65 27.62 8.15
CA ASN A 166 10.70 28.54 7.66
C ASN A 166 11.23 28.25 6.24
N GLU A 167 10.55 27.44 5.43
CA GLU A 167 10.93 27.19 4.05
C GLU A 167 9.89 27.78 3.06
N LYS A 168 10.26 27.80 1.79
CA LYS A 168 9.34 28.19 0.74
C LYS A 168 8.38 27.04 0.42
N PRO A 169 7.12 27.36 0.00
CA PRO A 169 6.18 26.34 -0.44
C PRO A 169 6.72 25.61 -1.68
N VAL A 170 6.59 24.29 -1.67
CA VAL A 170 6.94 23.42 -2.78
C VAL A 170 5.65 22.98 -3.47
N ASN A 171 5.49 23.34 -4.74
CA ASN A 171 4.35 22.85 -5.54
C ASN A 171 4.56 21.36 -5.82
N VAL A 172 3.55 20.55 -5.49
CA VAL A 172 3.60 19.09 -5.58
C VAL A 172 2.63 18.50 -6.63
N ILE A 173 2.00 19.37 -7.44
CA ILE A 173 1.14 18.93 -8.54
C ILE A 173 1.97 18.11 -9.53
N GLY A 174 1.48 16.94 -9.88
CA GLY A 174 2.16 16.03 -10.80
C GLY A 174 3.29 15.20 -10.19
N TRP A 175 3.63 15.40 -8.91
CA TRP A 175 4.65 14.62 -8.22
C TRP A 175 4.19 13.18 -7.95
N ARG A 176 5.14 12.29 -7.72
CA ARG A 176 4.86 10.94 -7.22
C ARG A 176 4.29 11.03 -5.80
N LEU A 177 3.31 10.18 -5.52
CA LEU A 177 2.66 10.13 -4.20
C LEU A 177 3.65 9.93 -3.06
N ASP A 178 4.62 9.03 -3.25
CA ASP A 178 5.64 8.73 -2.25
C ASP A 178 6.52 9.94 -1.92
N GLU A 179 6.85 10.78 -2.91
CA GLU A 179 7.60 12.01 -2.70
C GLU A 179 6.80 13.08 -1.93
N VAL A 180 5.52 13.20 -2.24
CA VAL A 180 4.62 14.09 -1.49
C VAL A 180 4.47 13.62 -0.05
N VAL A 181 4.34 12.30 0.16
CA VAL A 181 4.26 11.70 1.49
C VAL A 181 5.53 11.97 2.30
N ASP A 182 6.73 11.87 1.68
CA ASP A 182 8.01 12.17 2.34
C ASP A 182 8.10 13.63 2.81
N LEU A 183 7.55 14.58 2.03
CA LEU A 183 7.48 15.99 2.45
C LEU A 183 6.48 16.21 3.59
N ILE A 184 5.38 15.45 3.62
CA ILE A 184 4.33 15.60 4.63
C ILE A 184 4.73 14.96 5.96
N ARG A 185 5.42 13.81 5.93
CA ARG A 185 6.01 13.18 7.11
C ARG A 185 7.14 14.04 7.68
N GLY A 186 7.51 13.79 8.91
CA GLY A 186 8.64 14.47 9.55
C GLY A 186 8.57 14.38 11.06
N PRO A 187 9.59 14.88 11.76
CA PRO A 187 9.75 14.72 13.20
C PRO A 187 8.56 15.22 14.00
N ARG A 188 8.28 14.53 15.09
CA ARG A 188 7.26 14.92 16.06
C ARG A 188 7.44 16.37 16.51
N ASN A 189 6.36 17.10 16.69
CA ASN A 189 6.29 18.52 17.05
C ASN A 189 6.78 19.51 15.98
N SER A 190 7.22 19.05 14.79
CA SER A 190 7.48 19.95 13.67
C SER A 190 6.17 20.33 12.98
N VAL A 191 6.15 21.46 12.27
CA VAL A 191 4.95 21.95 11.57
C VAL A 191 5.13 21.77 10.08
N VAL A 192 4.09 21.24 9.42
CA VAL A 192 3.95 21.25 7.96
C VAL A 192 2.71 22.08 7.60
N THR A 193 2.87 22.93 6.60
CA THR A 193 1.72 23.69 6.04
C THR A 193 1.38 23.09 4.68
N LEU A 194 0.12 22.68 4.53
CA LEU A 194 -0.44 22.20 3.29
C LEU A 194 -1.29 23.28 2.64
N GLU A 195 -1.09 23.50 1.35
CA GLU A 195 -2.02 24.25 0.53
C GLU A 195 -2.90 23.26 -0.22
N VAL A 196 -4.21 23.35 -0.04
CA VAL A 196 -5.16 22.39 -0.59
C VAL A 196 -6.28 23.07 -1.35
N VAL A 197 -6.74 22.44 -2.43
CA VAL A 197 -8.03 22.76 -3.05
C VAL A 197 -9.10 21.97 -2.28
N PRO A 198 -10.04 22.66 -1.61
CA PRO A 198 -11.09 22.00 -0.83
C PRO A 198 -11.98 21.11 -1.70
N ALA A 199 -12.43 19.99 -1.15
CA ALA A 199 -13.35 19.06 -1.82
C ALA A 199 -14.67 19.73 -2.28
N SER A 200 -15.10 20.76 -1.57
CA SER A 200 -16.31 21.54 -1.89
C SER A 200 -16.13 22.56 -3.02
N SER A 201 -14.88 22.81 -3.44
CA SER A 201 -14.60 23.79 -4.50
C SER A 201 -14.61 23.14 -5.88
N THR A 202 -15.35 23.74 -6.81
CA THR A 202 -15.27 23.45 -8.24
C THR A 202 -14.21 24.28 -8.95
N ASP A 203 -13.72 25.32 -8.29
CA ASP A 203 -12.65 26.19 -8.77
C ASP A 203 -11.31 25.73 -8.19
N GLU A 204 -10.45 25.21 -9.04
CA GLU A 204 -9.12 24.68 -8.67
C GLU A 204 -8.11 25.76 -8.30
N THR A 205 -8.44 27.04 -8.58
CA THR A 205 -7.60 28.18 -8.20
C THR A 205 -7.82 28.63 -6.75
N LEU A 206 -8.93 28.21 -6.13
CA LEU A 206 -9.24 28.53 -4.74
C LEU A 206 -8.55 27.52 -3.80
N THR A 207 -7.50 27.98 -3.15
CA THR A 207 -6.75 27.18 -2.20
C THR A 207 -6.98 27.62 -0.76
N LYS A 208 -6.78 26.67 0.17
CA LYS A 208 -6.79 26.89 1.61
C LYS A 208 -5.45 26.44 2.20
N SER A 209 -4.85 27.28 3.03
CA SER A 209 -3.62 26.94 3.75
C SER A 209 -3.95 26.35 5.12
N ILE A 210 -3.35 25.20 5.45
CA ILE A 210 -3.58 24.45 6.69
C ILE A 210 -2.23 24.08 7.31
N ALA A 211 -1.88 24.71 8.43
CA ALA A 211 -0.68 24.37 9.20
C ALA A 211 -1.03 23.25 10.20
N ILE A 212 -0.30 22.13 10.18
CA ILE A 212 -0.54 20.97 11.03
C ILE A 212 0.75 20.63 11.78
N SER A 213 0.69 20.55 13.10
CA SER A 213 1.79 20.02 13.91
C SER A 213 1.83 18.51 13.79
N ARG A 214 2.98 17.96 13.39
CA ARG A 214 3.18 16.51 13.31
C ARG A 214 3.25 15.89 14.70
N ASP A 215 2.75 14.70 14.83
CA ASP A 215 2.83 13.89 16.05
C ASP A 215 2.93 12.41 15.68
N GLU A 216 3.10 11.58 16.68
CA GLU A 216 2.95 10.15 16.53
C GLU A 216 1.52 9.79 16.13
N VAL A 217 1.38 9.04 15.07
CA VAL A 217 0.11 8.52 14.54
C VAL A 217 0.10 7.02 14.71
N LYS A 218 -0.77 6.52 15.57
CA LYS A 218 -0.95 5.08 15.81
C LYS A 218 -1.96 4.50 14.81
N LEU A 219 -1.60 3.39 14.18
CA LEU A 219 -2.44 2.69 13.21
C LEU A 219 -3.24 1.58 13.90
N GLU A 220 -4.03 1.95 14.91
CA GLU A 220 -4.78 1.00 15.76
C GLU A 220 -5.73 0.10 14.94
N GLU A 221 -6.27 0.58 13.84
CA GLU A 221 -7.12 -0.21 12.93
C GLU A 221 -6.39 -1.42 12.31
N GLN A 222 -5.06 -1.42 12.33
CA GLN A 222 -4.22 -2.52 11.83
C GLN A 222 -3.70 -3.43 12.95
N SER A 223 -4.00 -3.12 14.20
CA SER A 223 -3.68 -3.96 15.35
C SER A 223 -4.62 -5.15 15.45
N ALA A 224 -4.24 -6.13 16.27
CA ALA A 224 -5.15 -7.19 16.69
C ALA A 224 -6.39 -6.59 17.34
N SER A 225 -7.55 -7.12 17.04
CA SER A 225 -8.85 -6.67 17.55
C SER A 225 -9.68 -7.85 18.04
N LYS A 226 -10.62 -7.58 18.95
CA LYS A 226 -11.57 -8.59 19.44
C LYS A 226 -13.00 -8.26 19.04
N ASP A 227 -13.78 -9.33 18.89
CA ASP A 227 -15.24 -9.31 18.73
C ASP A 227 -15.85 -10.51 19.44
N THR A 228 -17.17 -10.57 19.57
CA THR A 228 -17.89 -11.70 20.16
C THR A 228 -18.99 -12.18 19.23
N ILE A 229 -19.17 -13.50 19.18
CA ILE A 229 -20.24 -14.15 18.42
C ILE A 229 -21.08 -14.96 19.41
N GLU A 230 -22.37 -14.69 19.43
CA GLU A 230 -23.34 -15.43 20.21
C GLU A 230 -24.08 -16.42 19.29
N PHE A 231 -24.23 -17.64 19.74
CA PHE A 231 -25.01 -18.66 19.04
C PHE A 231 -25.63 -19.67 20.00
N GLU A 232 -26.76 -20.24 19.61
CA GLU A 232 -27.43 -21.31 20.32
C GLU A 232 -27.11 -22.68 19.71
N ARG A 233 -26.79 -23.66 20.56
CA ARG A 233 -26.61 -25.05 20.17
C ARG A 233 -27.24 -25.99 21.19
N ASN A 234 -28.14 -26.85 20.76
CA ASN A 234 -28.85 -27.80 21.60
C ASN A 234 -29.63 -27.16 22.78
N GLY A 235 -30.18 -25.95 22.60
CA GLY A 235 -30.92 -25.23 23.63
C GLY A 235 -30.02 -24.54 24.66
N GLN A 236 -28.71 -24.45 24.40
CA GLN A 236 -27.75 -23.74 25.23
C GLN A 236 -27.14 -22.58 24.44
N GLU A 237 -27.09 -21.40 25.00
CA GLU A 237 -26.42 -20.23 24.46
C GLU A 237 -24.91 -20.30 24.73
N TYR A 238 -24.12 -19.91 23.77
CA TYR A 238 -22.67 -19.83 23.84
C TYR A 238 -22.20 -18.47 23.32
N THR A 239 -21.23 -17.90 24.02
CA THR A 239 -20.51 -16.68 23.58
C THR A 239 -19.07 -17.04 23.24
N VAL A 240 -18.68 -16.81 22.00
CA VAL A 240 -17.31 -17.07 21.53
C VAL A 240 -16.60 -15.75 21.23
N GLY A 241 -15.44 -15.55 21.86
CA GLY A 241 -14.53 -14.47 21.53
C GLY A 241 -13.80 -14.74 20.21
N VAL A 242 -13.70 -13.74 19.36
CA VAL A 242 -12.96 -13.78 18.11
C VAL A 242 -11.84 -12.76 18.17
N ILE A 243 -10.59 -13.18 18.01
CA ILE A 243 -9.44 -12.27 17.90
C ILE A 243 -8.95 -12.31 16.45
N THR A 244 -9.06 -11.17 15.76
CA THR A 244 -8.57 -10.99 14.39
C THR A 244 -7.16 -10.42 14.43
N ILE A 245 -6.21 -11.07 13.74
CA ILE A 245 -4.81 -10.65 13.66
C ILE A 245 -4.46 -10.42 12.18
N PRO A 246 -4.41 -9.17 11.71
CA PRO A 246 -4.14 -8.85 10.29
C PRO A 246 -2.68 -9.15 9.87
N THR A 247 -1.73 -9.02 10.81
CA THR A 247 -0.30 -9.27 10.60
C THR A 247 0.38 -9.56 11.94
N PHE A 248 1.56 -10.21 11.91
CA PHE A 248 2.38 -10.38 13.11
C PHE A 248 3.34 -9.19 13.24
N TYR A 249 2.83 -8.08 13.77
CA TYR A 249 3.55 -6.82 13.93
C TYR A 249 4.45 -6.82 15.17
N ALA A 250 5.60 -6.11 15.06
CA ALA A 250 6.50 -5.81 16.16
C ALA A 250 7.26 -4.51 15.89
N ASP A 251 7.38 -3.63 16.89
CA ASP A 251 8.28 -2.48 16.80
C ASP A 251 9.72 -2.94 17.06
N PHE A 252 10.43 -3.30 15.98
CA PHE A 252 11.80 -3.77 16.06
C PHE A 252 12.77 -2.71 16.62
N ARG A 253 12.52 -1.42 16.34
CA ARG A 253 13.38 -0.32 16.83
C ARG A 253 13.24 -0.16 18.35
N ALA A 254 12.01 -0.11 18.85
CA ALA A 254 11.74 -0.04 20.28
C ALA A 254 12.23 -1.30 21.00
N MET A 255 12.02 -2.48 20.41
CA MET A 255 12.53 -3.74 20.95
C MET A 255 14.06 -3.75 21.09
N GLN A 256 14.79 -3.32 20.04
CA GLN A 256 16.25 -3.22 20.08
C GLN A 256 16.75 -2.15 21.05
N ALA A 257 15.99 -1.08 21.25
CA ALA A 257 16.28 -0.05 22.25
C ALA A 257 16.01 -0.52 23.70
N GLY A 258 15.47 -1.73 23.88
CA GLY A 258 15.17 -2.30 25.19
C GLY A 258 13.88 -1.74 25.83
N ASP A 259 12.99 -1.17 25.05
CA ASP A 259 11.68 -0.73 25.56
C ASP A 259 10.82 -1.95 25.94
N PRO A 260 10.52 -2.17 27.23
CA PRO A 260 9.72 -3.30 27.67
C PRO A 260 8.28 -3.24 27.16
N ASN A 261 7.84 -2.09 26.65
CA ASN A 261 6.47 -1.84 26.18
C ASN A 261 6.37 -1.64 24.66
N TYR A 262 7.37 -2.12 23.89
CA TYR A 262 7.30 -2.05 22.43
C TYR A 262 6.02 -2.65 21.87
N LYS A 263 5.51 -2.12 20.75
CA LYS A 263 4.30 -2.64 20.08
C LYS A 263 4.55 -4.07 19.63
N SER A 264 3.69 -5.03 20.06
CA SER A 264 3.84 -6.48 19.86
C SER A 264 2.48 -7.14 19.69
N THR A 265 2.35 -7.98 18.67
CA THR A 265 1.16 -8.79 18.41
C THR A 265 0.82 -9.67 19.61
N THR A 266 1.80 -10.41 20.14
CA THR A 266 1.61 -11.33 21.25
C THR A 266 1.14 -10.64 22.51
N ARG A 267 1.68 -9.45 22.78
CA ARG A 267 1.27 -8.63 23.94
C ARG A 267 -0.14 -8.15 23.80
N ASP A 268 -0.51 -7.62 22.63
CA ASP A 268 -1.87 -7.13 22.38
C ASP A 268 -2.87 -8.27 22.47
N VAL A 269 -2.57 -9.44 21.86
CA VAL A 269 -3.44 -10.63 21.94
C VAL A 269 -3.59 -11.12 23.38
N ARG A 270 -2.51 -11.16 24.16
CA ARG A 270 -2.58 -11.53 25.58
C ARG A 270 -3.56 -10.62 26.34
N LYS A 271 -3.52 -9.34 26.08
CA LYS A 271 -4.45 -8.36 26.68
C LYS A 271 -5.89 -8.63 26.24
N LEU A 272 -6.13 -8.85 24.93
CA LEU A 272 -7.46 -9.14 24.40
C LEU A 272 -8.03 -10.46 24.96
N ILE A 273 -7.19 -11.50 25.12
CA ILE A 273 -7.61 -12.75 25.78
C ILE A 273 -8.04 -12.48 27.22
N ALA A 274 -7.27 -11.70 27.99
CA ALA A 274 -7.63 -11.38 29.36
C ALA A 274 -8.95 -10.58 29.46
N GLU A 275 -9.21 -9.69 28.54
CA GLU A 275 -10.46 -8.95 28.43
C GLU A 275 -11.64 -9.90 28.11
N LEU A 276 -11.50 -10.78 27.12
CA LEU A 276 -12.53 -11.77 26.75
C LEU A 276 -12.82 -12.76 27.89
N GLN A 277 -11.80 -13.13 28.66
CA GLN A 277 -11.99 -13.96 29.86
C GLN A 277 -12.82 -13.24 30.94
N GLN A 278 -12.61 -11.91 31.11
CA GLN A 278 -13.43 -11.08 32.01
C GLN A 278 -14.87 -10.93 31.49
N ASP A 279 -15.04 -10.87 30.18
CA ASP A 279 -16.34 -10.83 29.50
C ASP A 279 -17.09 -12.18 29.63
N GLY A 280 -16.41 -13.26 30.06
CA GLY A 280 -17.00 -14.57 30.34
C GLY A 280 -17.31 -15.40 29.09
N VAL A 281 -16.49 -15.31 28.05
CA VAL A 281 -16.67 -16.11 26.81
C VAL A 281 -16.44 -17.61 27.07
N ASP A 282 -17.21 -18.46 26.41
CA ASP A 282 -17.13 -19.93 26.52
C ASP A 282 -15.98 -20.54 25.67
N GLY A 283 -15.52 -19.79 24.68
CA GLY A 283 -14.46 -20.23 23.78
C GLY A 283 -13.79 -19.09 23.03
N LEU A 284 -12.71 -19.41 22.34
CA LEU A 284 -11.91 -18.43 21.60
C LEU A 284 -11.62 -18.93 20.18
N VAL A 285 -11.73 -18.03 19.21
CA VAL A 285 -11.31 -18.22 17.81
C VAL A 285 -10.24 -17.19 17.49
N MET A 286 -9.11 -17.68 16.95
CA MET A 286 -8.06 -16.84 16.38
C MET A 286 -8.29 -16.75 14.88
N ASP A 287 -8.66 -15.55 14.39
CA ASP A 287 -8.93 -15.31 12.98
C ASP A 287 -7.67 -14.76 12.28
N LEU A 288 -7.05 -15.63 11.48
CA LEU A 288 -5.86 -15.33 10.67
C LEU A 288 -6.22 -15.18 9.17
N ARG A 289 -7.47 -15.10 8.82
CA ARG A 289 -7.87 -14.87 7.43
C ARG A 289 -7.34 -13.52 6.96
N ASN A 290 -6.71 -13.51 5.77
CA ASN A 290 -6.00 -12.36 5.20
C ASN A 290 -4.77 -11.89 6.01
N ASN A 291 -4.25 -12.69 6.95
CA ASN A 291 -2.99 -12.40 7.61
C ASN A 291 -1.84 -12.54 6.58
N GLY A 292 -1.07 -11.47 6.40
CA GLY A 292 0.04 -11.40 5.45
C GLY A 292 1.37 -11.96 5.97
N GLY A 293 1.40 -12.53 7.19
CA GLY A 293 2.65 -12.92 7.88
C GLY A 293 3.17 -11.79 8.78
N GLY A 294 4.50 -11.69 8.93
CA GLY A 294 5.14 -10.68 9.77
C GLY A 294 6.35 -11.22 10.55
N ALA A 295 6.52 -10.80 11.80
CA ALA A 295 7.63 -11.19 12.64
C ALA A 295 7.51 -12.64 13.12
N LEU A 296 8.51 -13.48 12.78
CA LEU A 296 8.52 -14.90 13.13
C LEU A 296 8.46 -15.13 14.65
N HIS A 297 9.20 -14.32 15.43
CA HIS A 297 9.19 -14.44 16.89
C HIS A 297 7.79 -14.14 17.47
N GLU A 298 7.06 -13.17 16.92
CA GLU A 298 5.69 -12.87 17.35
C GLU A 298 4.74 -14.06 17.07
N ALA A 299 4.88 -14.71 15.91
CA ALA A 299 4.10 -15.91 15.60
C ALA A 299 4.43 -17.07 16.56
N ASN A 300 5.72 -17.24 16.89
CA ASN A 300 6.18 -18.24 17.87
C ASN A 300 5.63 -17.94 19.28
N ASP A 301 5.82 -16.71 19.76
CA ASP A 301 5.44 -16.30 21.10
C ASP A 301 3.91 -16.32 21.28
N LEU A 302 3.16 -16.06 20.20
CA LEU A 302 1.72 -16.19 20.18
C LEU A 302 1.27 -17.63 20.45
N VAL A 303 1.94 -18.63 19.85
CA VAL A 303 1.65 -20.04 20.11
C VAL A 303 1.87 -20.38 21.60
N GLY A 304 2.89 -19.76 22.21
CA GLY A 304 3.16 -19.89 23.65
C GLY A 304 2.08 -19.34 24.59
N LEU A 305 1.06 -18.65 24.07
CA LEU A 305 -0.12 -18.29 24.86
C LEU A 305 -1.10 -19.46 25.05
N PHE A 306 -0.97 -20.53 24.26
CA PHE A 306 -1.91 -21.67 24.22
C PHE A 306 -1.29 -23.00 24.58
N ILE A 307 0.03 -23.13 24.44
CA ILE A 307 0.78 -24.35 24.81
C ILE A 307 1.97 -23.98 25.70
N ASP A 308 2.27 -24.86 26.65
CA ASP A 308 3.35 -24.60 27.62
C ASP A 308 4.74 -24.79 27.01
N THR A 309 4.94 -25.86 26.25
CA THR A 309 6.23 -26.18 25.60
C THR A 309 6.02 -27.04 24.37
N GLY A 310 6.97 -26.94 23.43
CA GLY A 310 7.00 -27.81 22.25
C GLY A 310 7.66 -27.11 21.06
N PRO A 311 8.22 -27.86 20.10
CA PRO A 311 8.81 -27.28 18.91
C PRO A 311 7.72 -26.68 18.02
N THR A 312 7.89 -25.42 17.65
CA THR A 312 6.98 -24.67 16.79
C THR A 312 7.52 -24.52 15.38
N VAL A 313 8.78 -24.07 15.25
CA VAL A 313 9.43 -23.79 13.97
C VAL A 313 10.87 -24.32 14.00
N GLN A 314 11.32 -24.84 12.85
CA GLN A 314 12.72 -25.20 12.63
C GLN A 314 13.33 -24.28 11.58
N ILE A 315 14.49 -23.71 11.90
CA ILE A 315 15.25 -22.85 11.00
C ILE A 315 16.58 -23.54 10.70
N ARG A 316 16.84 -23.85 9.43
CA ARG A 316 18.15 -24.34 8.97
C ARG A 316 18.95 -23.19 8.40
N ASN A 317 20.13 -22.93 8.94
CA ASN A 317 21.04 -21.92 8.41
C ASN A 317 21.92 -22.46 7.26
N SER A 318 22.73 -21.61 6.64
CA SER A 318 23.64 -21.95 5.55
C SER A 318 24.73 -22.97 5.97
N SER A 319 25.03 -23.10 7.25
CA SER A 319 25.96 -24.09 7.84
C SER A 319 25.30 -25.44 8.10
N ASN A 320 24.04 -25.63 7.67
CA ASN A 320 23.23 -26.83 7.98
C ASN A 320 22.89 -27.01 9.46
N GLU A 321 23.13 -26.06 10.31
CA GLU A 321 22.67 -26.11 11.69
C GLU A 321 21.17 -25.84 11.76
N VAL A 322 20.48 -26.62 12.59
CA VAL A 322 19.04 -26.49 12.81
C VAL A 322 18.79 -25.86 14.17
N GLN A 323 18.19 -24.67 14.15
CA GLN A 323 17.64 -24.05 15.35
C GLN A 323 16.15 -24.41 15.45
N VAL A 324 15.73 -24.84 16.62
CA VAL A 324 14.31 -25.10 16.92
C VAL A 324 13.80 -24.01 17.85
N LEU A 325 12.73 -23.36 17.44
CA LEU A 325 11.98 -22.43 18.30
C LEU A 325 10.90 -23.24 19.05
N SER A 326 10.66 -22.87 20.31
CA SER A 326 9.70 -23.56 21.21
C SER A 326 9.09 -22.56 22.20
#